data_c6fcd4292031412dc330deef6ede0839
#
_entry.id   c6fcd4292031412dc330deef6ede0839
#
_cell.length_a   1.000
_cell.length_b   1.000
_cell.length_c   1.000
_cell.angle_alpha   90.00
_cell.angle_beta   90.00
_cell.angle_gamma   90.00
#
_symmetry.space_group_name_H-M   'P 1'
#
loop_
_entity.id
_entity.type
_entity.pdbx_description
1 polymer ?
#
loop_
_entity_poly.entity_id
_entity_poly.type
_entity_poly.pdbx_seq_one_letter_code
_entity_poly.pdbx_strand_id
1 'polypeptide(L)'
;MLTGLLANPIYVRVKKNQFRVRSLESAKEVTFDAQTPFTTARLLIGQFLAAENVLKRAVKEMSKGGIFAVSPQVLIQPLEMLEGGLSEVEERTLKEVAIGAGASKVVVWVGHELSDAEVRDKLSGK
;
A
#
# COMPACT_ATOMS: atom_id res chain seq x y z
N MET A 1 -4.94 -23.46 15.27
CA MET A 1 -4.65 -22.05 15.03
C MET A 1 -4.09 -21.86 13.63
N LEU A 2 -4.39 -20.78 13.07
CA LEU A 2 -4.09 -20.53 11.66
C LEU A 2 -2.79 -19.73 11.52
N THR A 3 -1.73 -20.25 12.14
CA THR A 3 -0.41 -19.63 12.05
C THR A 3 -0.01 -19.54 10.59
N GLY A 4 0.58 -18.44 10.21
CA GLY A 4 0.98 -18.21 8.84
C GLY A 4 -0.06 -17.56 7.98
N LEU A 5 -1.33 -17.53 8.43
CA LEU A 5 -2.35 -16.80 7.72
C LEU A 5 -2.21 -15.31 7.99
N LEU A 6 -2.27 -14.52 6.93
CA LEU A 6 -2.19 -13.08 7.03
C LEU A 6 -3.59 -12.50 7.13
N ALA A 7 -3.75 -11.53 8.03
CA ALA A 7 -5.02 -10.84 8.18
C ALA A 7 -5.13 -9.77 7.09
N ASN A 8 -6.10 -9.95 6.20
CA ASN A 8 -6.46 -8.96 5.18
C ASN A 8 -5.23 -8.43 4.42
N PRO A 9 -4.46 -9.30 3.73
CA PRO A 9 -3.27 -8.85 3.01
C PRO A 9 -3.65 -8.04 1.77
N ILE A 10 -3.03 -6.87 1.64
CA ILE A 10 -3.30 -5.93 0.56
C ILE A 10 -1.99 -5.53 -0.09
N TYR A 11 -1.98 -5.52 -1.42
CA TYR A 11 -0.84 -5.10 -2.22
C TYR A 11 -1.15 -3.73 -2.82
N VAL A 12 -0.36 -2.72 -2.47
CA VAL A 12 -0.53 -1.34 -2.92
C VAL A 12 0.63 -0.96 -3.81
N ARG A 13 0.34 -0.58 -5.06
CA ARG A 13 1.34 -0.06 -5.99
C ARG A 13 1.10 1.43 -6.20
N VAL A 14 2.16 2.21 -6.08
CA VAL A 14 2.05 3.67 -6.10
C VAL A 14 2.61 4.21 -7.40
N LYS A 15 1.77 4.94 -8.12
CA LYS A 15 2.17 5.71 -9.30
C LYS A 15 1.87 7.18 -9.03
N LYS A 16 2.26 8.04 -9.94
CA LYS A 16 1.99 9.48 -9.77
C LYS A 16 0.50 9.71 -9.59
N ASN A 17 0.14 10.27 -8.43
CA ASN A 17 -1.24 10.62 -8.06
C ASN A 17 -2.22 9.45 -8.13
N GLN A 18 -1.73 8.22 -7.92
CA GLN A 18 -2.57 7.04 -8.10
C GLN A 18 -2.09 5.88 -7.21
N PHE A 19 -3.04 5.17 -6.61
CA PHE A 19 -2.78 3.90 -5.94
C PHE A 19 -3.54 2.80 -6.67
N ARG A 20 -2.85 1.70 -6.99
CA ARG A 20 -3.49 0.50 -7.51
C ARG A 20 -3.46 -0.53 -6.38
N VAL A 21 -4.63 -0.90 -5.89
CA VAL A 21 -4.78 -1.68 -4.66
C VAL A 21 -5.42 -3.02 -4.98
N ARG A 22 -4.79 -4.09 -4.54
CA ARG A 22 -5.27 -5.45 -4.73
C ARG A 22 -5.47 -6.13 -3.38
N SER A 23 -6.67 -6.67 -3.17
CA SER A 23 -6.94 -7.53 -2.03
C SER A 23 -6.55 -8.95 -2.40
N LEU A 24 -5.63 -9.56 -1.64
CA LEU A 24 -5.22 -10.94 -1.93
C LEU A 24 -6.29 -11.96 -1.57
N GLU A 25 -7.16 -11.62 -0.63
CA GLU A 25 -8.24 -12.53 -0.23
C GLU A 25 -9.32 -12.65 -1.29
N SER A 26 -9.75 -11.50 -1.83
CA SER A 26 -10.84 -11.49 -2.81
C SER A 26 -10.35 -11.49 -4.25
N ALA A 27 -9.05 -11.30 -4.47
CA ALA A 27 -8.45 -11.12 -5.78
C ALA A 27 -8.99 -9.88 -6.52
N LYS A 28 -9.65 -8.98 -5.80
CA LYS A 28 -10.18 -7.74 -6.36
C LYS A 28 -9.06 -6.71 -6.45
N GLU A 29 -8.98 -6.02 -7.58
CA GLU A 29 -7.99 -4.97 -7.79
C GLU A 29 -8.70 -3.72 -8.30
N VAL A 30 -8.41 -2.58 -7.68
CA VAL A 30 -9.03 -1.31 -8.04
C VAL A 30 -7.96 -0.22 -8.07
N THR A 31 -8.07 0.67 -9.05
CA THR A 31 -7.20 1.85 -9.15
C THR A 31 -7.91 3.04 -8.55
N PHE A 32 -7.22 3.75 -7.67
CA PHE A 32 -7.75 4.92 -6.99
C PHE A 32 -6.93 6.14 -7.40
N ASP A 33 -7.57 7.06 -8.11
CA ASP A 33 -6.92 8.30 -8.53
C ASP A 33 -7.11 9.38 -7.48
N ALA A 34 -6.07 10.18 -7.27
CA ALA A 34 -6.13 11.28 -6.32
C ALA A 34 -6.94 12.42 -6.91
N GLN A 35 -7.90 12.93 -6.14
CA GLN A 35 -8.63 14.14 -6.51
C GLN A 35 -7.78 15.37 -6.24
N THR A 36 -7.05 15.34 -5.12
CA THR A 36 -6.06 16.35 -4.81
C THR A 36 -4.69 15.73 -5.05
N PRO A 37 -3.87 16.27 -5.94
CA PRO A 37 -2.58 15.64 -6.26
C PRO A 37 -1.69 15.46 -5.04
N PHE A 38 -1.10 14.27 -4.91
CA PHE A 38 -0.13 14.03 -3.84
C PHE A 38 1.31 13.93 -4.33
N THR A 39 1.51 13.76 -5.64
CA THR A 39 2.84 13.71 -6.23
C THR A 39 3.33 15.12 -6.51
N THR A 40 4.58 15.39 -6.20
CA THR A 40 5.22 16.68 -6.48
C THR A 40 6.31 16.47 -7.53
N ALA A 41 6.96 17.56 -7.93
CA ALA A 41 8.02 17.48 -8.95
C ALA A 41 9.17 16.57 -8.51
N ARG A 42 9.42 16.44 -7.21
CA ARG A 42 10.57 15.70 -6.70
C ARG A 42 10.21 14.40 -5.99
N LEU A 43 8.97 14.29 -5.49
CA LEU A 43 8.60 13.15 -4.64
C LEU A 43 7.34 12.52 -5.15
N LEU A 44 7.34 11.18 -5.21
CA LEU A 44 6.16 10.43 -5.58
C LEU A 44 5.02 10.73 -4.59
N ILE A 45 5.32 10.75 -3.28
CA ILE A 45 4.40 11.24 -2.26
C ILE A 45 5.03 12.47 -1.63
N GLY A 46 4.69 13.63 -2.17
CA GLY A 46 5.15 14.91 -1.65
C GLY A 46 4.12 15.62 -0.79
N GLN A 47 2.82 15.26 -0.97
CA GLN A 47 1.73 15.82 -0.17
C GLN A 47 1.14 14.68 0.65
N PHE A 48 1.60 14.55 1.88
CA PHE A 48 1.32 13.40 2.74
C PHE A 48 -0.18 13.23 2.98
N LEU A 49 -0.86 14.29 3.41
CA LEU A 49 -2.27 14.17 3.77
C LEU A 49 -3.14 13.81 2.57
N ALA A 50 -2.82 14.37 1.40
CA ALA A 50 -3.57 14.03 0.20
C ALA A 50 -3.44 12.54 -0.13
N ALA A 51 -2.22 12.01 -0.03
CA ALA A 51 -1.98 10.59 -0.27
C ALA A 51 -2.68 9.72 0.77
N GLU A 52 -2.56 10.09 2.04
CA GLU A 52 -3.18 9.35 3.13
C GLU A 52 -4.69 9.26 2.95
N ASN A 53 -5.32 10.37 2.56
CA ASN A 53 -6.78 10.39 2.34
C ASN A 53 -7.21 9.42 1.24
N VAL A 54 -6.46 9.37 0.14
CA VAL A 54 -6.77 8.45 -0.96
C VAL A 54 -6.60 7.00 -0.50
N LEU A 55 -5.49 6.70 0.15
CA LEU A 55 -5.21 5.32 0.57
C LEU A 55 -6.17 4.87 1.66
N LYS A 56 -6.53 5.76 2.58
CA LYS A 56 -7.52 5.45 3.62
C LYS A 56 -8.85 5.07 2.99
N ARG A 57 -9.30 5.83 1.99
CA ARG A 57 -10.53 5.51 1.27
C ARG A 57 -10.42 4.16 0.55
N ALA A 58 -9.26 3.91 -0.06
CA ALA A 58 -9.01 2.66 -0.77
C ALA A 58 -9.05 1.47 0.18
N VAL A 59 -8.38 1.56 1.32
CA VAL A 59 -8.35 0.49 2.32
C VAL A 59 -9.77 0.21 2.82
N LYS A 60 -10.52 1.25 3.09
CA LYS A 60 -11.89 1.11 3.56
C LYS A 60 -12.76 0.39 2.53
N GLU A 61 -12.62 0.77 1.27
CA GLU A 61 -13.40 0.14 0.20
C GLU A 61 -13.00 -1.31 -0.05
N MET A 62 -11.70 -1.60 0.07
CA MET A 62 -11.19 -2.95 -0.19
C MET A 62 -11.40 -3.89 1.00
N SER A 63 -11.64 -3.35 2.20
CA SER A 63 -11.80 -4.13 3.44
C SER A 63 -13.27 -4.21 3.80
N LYS A 64 -13.98 -5.21 3.30
CA LYS A 64 -15.43 -5.26 3.41
C LYS A 64 -15.93 -6.11 4.58
N GLY A 65 -15.27 -6.03 5.72
CA GLY A 65 -15.70 -6.77 6.90
C GLY A 65 -16.66 -6.01 7.82
N GLY A 66 -17.04 -4.79 7.46
CA GLY A 66 -17.87 -3.96 8.32
C GLY A 66 -17.18 -3.68 9.64
N ILE A 67 -17.94 -3.76 10.74
CA ILE A 67 -17.36 -3.50 12.06
C ILE A 67 -16.41 -4.59 12.52
N PHE A 68 -16.38 -5.72 11.83
CA PHE A 68 -15.46 -6.81 12.14
C PHE A 68 -14.28 -6.86 11.19
N ALA A 69 -14.10 -5.85 10.36
CA ALA A 69 -12.98 -5.82 9.44
C ALA A 69 -11.68 -5.78 10.22
N VAL A 70 -10.75 -6.65 9.82
CA VAL A 70 -9.43 -6.69 10.41
C VAL A 70 -8.55 -5.68 9.70
N SER A 71 -7.74 -4.93 10.45
CA SER A 71 -6.79 -3.98 9.87
C SER A 71 -5.87 -4.70 8.89
N PRO A 72 -5.65 -4.12 7.70
CA PRO A 72 -4.89 -4.82 6.67
C PRO A 72 -3.40 -4.88 6.97
N GLN A 73 -2.78 -5.93 6.46
CA GLN A 73 -1.33 -5.98 6.33
C GLN A 73 -1.00 -5.54 4.92
N VAL A 74 -0.18 -4.52 4.79
CA VAL A 74 0.04 -3.85 3.51
C VAL A 74 1.46 -4.03 3.02
N LEU A 75 1.61 -4.52 1.79
CA LEU A 75 2.86 -4.37 1.06
C LEU A 75 2.68 -3.20 0.12
N ILE A 76 3.56 -2.20 0.22
CA ILE A 76 3.47 -0.99 -0.58
C ILE A 76 4.71 -0.87 -1.45
N GLN A 77 4.48 -0.70 -2.76
CA GLN A 77 5.55 -0.66 -3.75
C GLN A 77 5.45 0.59 -4.61
N PRO A 78 6.47 1.46 -4.57
CA PRO A 78 6.54 2.58 -5.52
C PRO A 78 6.96 2.07 -6.89
N LEU A 79 6.30 2.54 -7.93
CA LEU A 79 6.57 2.14 -9.31
C LEU A 79 7.20 3.24 -10.14
N GLU A 80 7.26 4.48 -9.63
CA GLU A 80 7.76 5.63 -10.38
C GLU A 80 8.68 6.47 -9.52
N MET A 81 9.47 7.31 -10.15
CA MET A 81 10.36 8.26 -9.50
C MET A 81 11.40 7.56 -8.61
N LEU A 82 11.99 6.50 -9.16
CA LEU A 82 12.95 5.67 -8.44
C LEU A 82 14.40 5.91 -8.87
N GLU A 83 14.67 6.94 -9.65
CA GLU A 83 16.02 7.25 -10.09
C GLU A 83 16.92 7.52 -8.89
N GLY A 84 18.05 6.83 -8.85
CA GLY A 84 18.96 6.94 -7.72
C GLY A 84 18.58 6.12 -6.50
N GLY A 85 17.49 5.35 -6.58
CA GLY A 85 17.02 4.53 -5.49
C GLY A 85 16.05 5.26 -4.56
N LEU A 86 15.49 4.52 -3.63
CA LEU A 86 14.55 5.07 -2.65
C LEU A 86 15.33 5.50 -1.41
N SER A 87 15.15 6.76 -1.00
CA SER A 87 15.78 7.26 0.22
C SER A 87 15.07 6.75 1.46
N GLU A 88 15.74 6.85 2.60
CA GLU A 88 15.13 6.47 3.88
C GLU A 88 13.90 7.31 4.19
N VAL A 89 13.93 8.60 3.82
CA VAL A 89 12.79 9.51 4.03
C VAL A 89 11.60 9.06 3.19
N GLU A 90 11.86 8.71 1.93
CA GLU A 90 10.81 8.24 1.04
C GLU A 90 10.23 6.90 1.51
N GLU A 91 11.08 6.00 1.97
CA GLU A 91 10.63 4.72 2.51
C GLU A 91 9.74 4.95 3.73
N ARG A 92 10.15 5.82 4.61
CA ARG A 92 9.38 6.15 5.82
C ARG A 92 8.03 6.77 5.46
N THR A 93 8.02 7.64 4.45
CA THR A 93 6.77 8.26 3.99
C THR A 93 5.78 7.22 3.51
N LEU A 94 6.26 6.24 2.72
CA LEU A 94 5.39 5.15 2.26
C LEU A 94 4.81 4.36 3.44
N LYS A 95 5.65 4.04 4.42
CA LYS A 95 5.18 3.34 5.62
C LYS A 95 4.13 4.14 6.37
N GLU A 96 4.40 5.43 6.61
CA GLU A 96 3.51 6.27 7.40
C GLU A 96 2.17 6.48 6.71
N VAL A 97 2.17 6.62 5.38
CA VAL A 97 0.92 6.74 4.62
C VAL A 97 0.07 5.49 4.81
N ALA A 98 0.68 4.31 4.72
CA ALA A 98 -0.05 3.05 4.88
C ALA A 98 -0.56 2.88 6.32
N ILE A 99 0.27 3.23 7.30
CA ILE A 99 -0.15 3.17 8.71
C ILE A 99 -1.32 4.13 8.94
N GLY A 100 -1.22 5.35 8.44
CA GLY A 100 -2.28 6.34 8.56
C GLY A 100 -3.57 5.92 7.87
N ALA A 101 -3.47 5.07 6.87
CA ALA A 101 -4.63 4.53 6.17
C ALA A 101 -5.25 3.33 6.89
N GLY A 102 -4.63 2.85 7.98
CA GLY A 102 -5.18 1.80 8.82
C GLY A 102 -4.40 0.49 8.82
N ALA A 103 -3.22 0.44 8.20
CA ALA A 103 -2.45 -0.79 8.15
C ALA A 103 -1.94 -1.19 9.53
N SER A 104 -2.04 -2.48 9.86
CA SER A 104 -1.49 -3.04 11.09
C SER A 104 -0.02 -3.43 10.92
N LYS A 105 0.40 -3.65 9.66
CA LYS A 105 1.77 -4.00 9.32
C LYS A 105 2.05 -3.46 7.93
N VAL A 106 3.25 -2.94 7.71
CA VAL A 106 3.64 -2.42 6.39
C VAL A 106 5.01 -2.98 6.01
N VAL A 107 5.10 -3.48 4.78
CA VAL A 107 6.37 -3.83 4.16
C VAL A 107 6.51 -2.96 2.92
N VAL A 108 7.65 -2.27 2.79
CA VAL A 108 7.97 -1.49 1.58
C VAL A 108 8.83 -2.36 0.68
N TRP A 109 8.46 -2.47 -0.58
CA TRP A 109 9.21 -3.25 -1.57
C TRP A 109 9.58 -2.38 -2.76
N VAL A 110 10.83 -2.48 -3.18
CA VAL A 110 11.32 -1.83 -4.41
C VAL A 110 11.89 -2.94 -5.30
N GLY A 111 11.38 -3.03 -6.53
CA GLY A 111 11.84 -4.05 -7.45
C GLY A 111 10.75 -4.39 -8.45
N HIS A 112 10.77 -5.62 -8.95
CA HIS A 112 9.74 -6.06 -9.90
C HIS A 112 8.37 -6.18 -9.22
N GLU A 113 7.32 -6.09 -10.01
CA GLU A 113 5.97 -6.31 -9.47
C GLU A 113 5.82 -7.76 -9.05
N LEU A 114 5.05 -7.96 -7.99
CA LEU A 114 5.00 -9.23 -7.28
C LEU A 114 3.72 -10.01 -7.60
N SER A 115 3.85 -11.34 -7.60
CA SER A 115 2.69 -12.22 -7.61
C SER A 115 2.06 -12.24 -6.21
N ASP A 116 0.84 -12.78 -6.11
CA ASP A 116 0.18 -12.92 -4.82
C ASP A 116 1.02 -13.75 -3.86
N ALA A 117 1.63 -14.82 -4.33
CA ALA A 117 2.48 -15.67 -3.49
C ALA A 117 3.69 -14.90 -2.98
N GLU A 118 4.30 -14.09 -3.83
CA GLU A 118 5.45 -13.28 -3.41
C GLU A 118 5.05 -12.21 -2.38
N VAL A 119 3.88 -11.60 -2.57
CA VAL A 119 3.39 -10.63 -1.58
C VAL A 119 3.19 -11.29 -0.23
N ARG A 120 2.55 -12.47 -0.21
CA ARG A 120 2.33 -13.21 1.02
C ARG A 120 3.63 -13.57 1.70
N ASP A 121 4.62 -14.02 0.94
CA ASP A 121 5.92 -14.38 1.49
C ASP A 121 6.59 -13.17 2.15
N LYS A 122 6.57 -12.03 1.49
CA LYS A 122 7.21 -10.83 2.05
C LYS A 122 6.49 -10.33 3.30
N LEU A 123 5.16 -10.39 3.30
CA LEU A 123 4.39 -10.00 4.49
C LEU A 123 4.62 -10.97 5.65
N SER A 124 4.90 -12.23 5.36
CA SER A 124 5.20 -13.24 6.37
C SER A 124 6.64 -13.21 6.86
N GLY A 125 7.47 -12.37 6.27
CA GLY A 125 8.88 -12.30 6.62
C GLY A 125 9.75 -13.37 5.96
N LYS A 126 9.29 -13.95 4.88
CA LYS A 126 10.04 -14.99 4.16
C LYS A 126 10.88 -14.44 3.02
#